data_deec47f0ef66b03d3a2bdf353088cec2
#
_entry.id   deec47f0ef66b03d3a2bdf353088cec2
#
_cell.length_a   1.000
_cell.length_b   1.000
_cell.length_c   1.000
_cell.angle_alpha   90.00
_cell.angle_beta   90.00
_cell.angle_gamma   90.00
#
_symmetry.space_group_name_H-M   'P 1'
#
loop_
_entity.id
_entity.type
_entity.pdbx_description
1 polymer ?
#
loop_
_entity_poly.entity_id
_entity_poly.type
_entity_poly.pdbx_seq_one_letter_code
_entity_poly.pdbx_strand_id
1 'polypeptide(L)'
;FTYNFRLRSLTKYIAQMSMESNGKSINFQLQESPFSTSPLIWGGYGIESQHSTFQWLMQGKTETSCDFIGLDDGEKETLDSYEMLLSQVLAMSYGKEDKQQPYKSVRGNNPCSILKLNSLDLKSLGFLLAIYEHKVFIEASILGIDPFDQWGVQLGKQLALEAKSNKEFLKDYFSQIFLPKS
;
A
#
# COMPACT_ATOMS: atom_id res chain seq x y z
N PHE A 1 1.91 7.76 0.60
CA PHE A 1 1.44 8.88 -0.26
C PHE A 1 2.63 9.67 -0.78
N THR A 2 2.60 10.07 -2.05
CA THR A 2 3.65 10.91 -2.66
C THR A 2 3.13 12.34 -2.85
N TYR A 3 3.96 13.33 -2.56
CA TYR A 3 3.61 14.75 -2.71
C TYR A 3 4.44 15.44 -3.81
N ASN A 4 4.81 14.65 -4.83
CA ASN A 4 5.31 15.15 -6.10
C ASN A 4 4.67 14.35 -7.23
N PHE A 5 4.11 15.03 -8.22
CA PHE A 5 3.38 14.40 -9.32
C PHE A 5 4.23 13.42 -10.14
N ARG A 6 5.55 13.68 -10.26
CA ARG A 6 6.49 12.78 -10.94
C ARG A 6 6.59 11.40 -10.25
N LEU A 7 6.26 11.31 -8.94
CA LEU A 7 6.26 10.08 -8.14
C LEU A 7 4.88 9.43 -8.03
N ARG A 8 3.84 9.92 -8.70
CA ARG A 8 2.45 9.42 -8.56
C ARG A 8 2.26 7.91 -8.77
N SER A 9 3.14 7.28 -9.54
CA SER A 9 3.10 5.83 -9.79
C SER A 9 3.90 5.00 -8.78
N LEU A 10 4.67 5.64 -7.90
CA LEU A 10 5.56 4.95 -6.95
C LEU A 10 4.76 4.07 -5.97
N THR A 11 3.60 4.52 -5.51
CA THR A 11 2.75 3.73 -4.61
C THR A 11 2.33 2.39 -5.25
N LYS A 12 2.00 2.39 -6.55
CA LYS A 12 1.64 1.16 -7.27
C LYS A 12 2.84 0.20 -7.37
N TYR A 13 4.03 0.74 -7.62
CA TYR A 13 5.25 -0.05 -7.66
C TYR A 13 5.56 -0.70 -6.31
N ILE A 14 5.52 0.09 -5.22
CA ILE A 14 5.76 -0.42 -3.86
C ILE A 14 4.70 -1.45 -3.47
N ALA A 15 3.43 -1.20 -3.79
CA ALA A 15 2.34 -2.12 -3.50
C ALA A 15 2.54 -3.46 -4.21
N GLN A 16 2.85 -3.44 -5.50
CA GLN A 16 3.13 -4.65 -6.25
C GLN A 16 4.33 -5.39 -5.65
N MET A 17 5.46 -4.72 -5.51
CA MET A 17 6.69 -5.31 -5.01
C MET A 17 6.49 -5.95 -3.61
N SER A 18 5.91 -5.24 -2.66
CA SER A 18 5.74 -5.72 -1.29
C SER A 18 4.71 -6.85 -1.20
N MET A 19 3.52 -6.66 -1.77
CA MET A 19 2.45 -7.66 -1.66
C MET A 19 2.73 -8.92 -2.48
N GLU A 20 3.37 -8.79 -3.63
CA GLU A 20 3.77 -9.92 -4.47
C GLU A 20 4.89 -10.72 -3.82
N SER A 21 5.92 -10.04 -3.29
CA SER A 21 7.05 -10.67 -2.64
C SER A 21 6.68 -11.28 -1.27
N ASN A 22 6.03 -10.50 -0.41
CA ASN A 22 5.82 -10.88 0.99
C ASN A 22 4.44 -11.45 1.29
N GLY A 23 3.48 -11.41 0.35
CA GLY A 23 2.13 -11.97 0.53
C GLY A 23 2.14 -13.50 0.48
N LYS A 24 2.71 -14.14 1.47
CA LYS A 24 2.88 -15.61 1.57
C LYS A 24 2.20 -16.15 2.82
N SER A 25 1.74 -17.39 2.76
CA SER A 25 1.18 -18.07 3.95
C SER A 25 2.12 -19.13 4.52
N ILE A 26 3.11 -19.58 3.73
CA ILE A 26 4.02 -20.68 4.11
C ILE A 26 5.45 -20.16 4.20
N ASN A 27 6.13 -20.51 5.28
CA ASN A 27 7.53 -20.16 5.53
C ASN A 27 8.51 -21.20 4.95
N PHE A 28 9.84 -20.96 5.06
CA PHE A 28 10.87 -21.89 4.60
C PHE A 28 10.86 -23.27 5.27
N GLN A 29 10.24 -23.40 6.46
CA GLN A 29 10.05 -24.66 7.14
C GLN A 29 8.81 -25.42 6.68
N LEU A 30 8.12 -24.96 5.63
CA LEU A 30 6.86 -25.49 5.13
C LEU A 30 5.71 -25.45 6.16
N GLN A 31 5.77 -24.47 7.07
CA GLN A 31 4.77 -24.24 8.09
C GLN A 31 3.95 -22.99 7.75
N GLU A 32 2.71 -22.96 8.14
CA GLU A 32 1.87 -21.78 8.02
C GLU A 32 2.38 -20.65 8.92
N SER A 33 2.47 -19.45 8.38
CA SER A 33 2.84 -18.27 9.16
C SER A 33 1.74 -17.91 10.14
N PRO A 34 2.05 -17.67 11.42
CA PRO A 34 1.05 -17.29 12.42
C PRO A 34 0.54 -15.84 12.25
N PHE A 35 1.13 -15.05 11.35
CA PHE A 35 0.73 -13.66 11.10
C PHE A 35 0.68 -13.36 9.60
N SER A 36 -0.01 -12.26 9.25
CA SER A 36 0.09 -11.69 7.92
C SER A 36 1.53 -11.30 7.60
N THR A 37 2.07 -11.81 6.49
CA THR A 37 3.46 -11.59 6.09
C THR A 37 3.65 -10.34 5.22
N SER A 38 2.56 -9.77 4.72
CA SER A 38 2.56 -8.50 4.01
C SER A 38 1.40 -7.62 4.46
N PRO A 39 1.62 -6.32 4.69
CA PRO A 39 0.52 -5.39 4.81
C PRO A 39 -0.19 -5.20 3.47
N LEU A 40 -1.47 -4.82 3.52
CA LEU A 40 -2.16 -4.29 2.34
C LEU A 40 -1.63 -2.88 2.07
N ILE A 41 -0.89 -2.69 1.00
CA ILE A 41 -0.33 -1.40 0.61
C ILE A 41 -1.20 -0.75 -0.46
N TRP A 42 -1.60 0.49 -0.19
CA TRP A 42 -2.39 1.31 -1.10
C TRP A 42 -2.09 2.80 -0.86
N GLY A 43 -2.57 3.65 -1.75
CA GLY A 43 -2.37 5.09 -1.68
C GLY A 43 -2.19 5.69 -3.08
N GLY A 44 -1.54 6.84 -3.14
CA GLY A 44 -1.34 7.53 -4.41
C GLY A 44 -0.73 8.91 -4.26
N TYR A 45 -1.02 9.79 -5.21
CA TYR A 45 -0.65 11.18 -5.15
C TYR A 45 -1.47 11.88 -4.07
N GLY A 46 -0.79 12.43 -3.05
CA GLY A 46 -1.41 12.91 -1.83
C GLY A 46 -2.45 14.00 -2.04
N ILE A 47 -2.19 14.93 -2.98
CA ILE A 47 -3.11 16.04 -3.27
C ILE A 47 -4.45 15.51 -3.82
N GLU A 48 -4.42 14.55 -4.74
CA GLU A 48 -5.64 13.93 -5.28
C GLU A 48 -6.35 13.05 -4.25
N SER A 49 -5.61 12.49 -3.31
CA SER A 49 -6.14 11.59 -2.28
C SER A 49 -6.91 12.33 -1.16
N GLN A 50 -6.81 13.65 -1.05
CA GLN A 50 -7.47 14.43 0.01
C GLN A 50 -8.99 14.28 -0.02
N HIS A 51 -9.60 14.24 -1.20
CA HIS A 51 -11.05 14.14 -1.38
C HIS A 51 -11.58 12.69 -1.44
N SER A 52 -10.72 11.71 -1.19
CA SER A 52 -11.11 10.29 -1.24
C SER A 52 -10.69 9.54 0.03
N THR A 53 -9.41 9.33 0.20
CA THR A 53 -8.87 8.43 1.21
C THR A 53 -8.62 9.09 2.56
N PHE A 54 -8.31 10.38 2.60
CA PHE A 54 -8.00 11.06 3.85
C PHE A 54 -9.19 11.17 4.79
N GLN A 55 -10.43 11.26 4.28
CA GLN A 55 -11.60 11.20 5.15
C GLN A 55 -11.62 9.90 5.98
N TRP A 56 -11.35 8.78 5.33
CA TRP A 56 -11.30 7.49 5.99
C TRP A 56 -10.10 7.35 6.94
N LEU A 57 -8.92 7.83 6.53
CA LEU A 57 -7.72 7.83 7.37
C LEU A 57 -7.88 8.65 8.64
N MET A 58 -8.53 9.83 8.55
CA MET A 58 -8.68 10.78 9.65
C MET A 58 -9.76 10.38 10.64
N GLN A 59 -10.90 9.85 10.16
CA GLN A 59 -12.08 9.57 10.98
C GLN A 59 -12.50 8.10 11.00
N GLY A 60 -11.94 7.25 10.16
CA GLY A 60 -12.19 5.81 10.18
C GLY A 60 -11.61 5.15 11.44
N LYS A 61 -12.12 3.98 11.80
CA LYS A 61 -11.72 3.24 13.01
C LYS A 61 -10.50 2.34 12.81
N THR A 62 -10.16 2.03 11.56
CA THR A 62 -9.04 1.12 11.25
C THR A 62 -7.72 1.81 11.53
N GLU A 63 -6.86 1.14 12.26
CA GLU A 63 -5.48 1.59 12.46
C GLU A 63 -4.67 1.40 11.19
N THR A 64 -3.93 2.45 10.82
CA THR A 64 -3.09 2.47 9.62
C THR A 64 -1.77 3.13 9.94
N SER A 65 -0.71 2.72 9.25
CA SER A 65 0.55 3.45 9.20
C SER A 65 0.72 4.04 7.80
N CYS A 66 1.30 5.23 7.71
CA CYS A 66 1.44 5.92 6.44
C CYS A 66 2.88 6.38 6.20
N ASP A 67 3.41 6.04 5.02
CA ASP A 67 4.65 6.65 4.51
C ASP A 67 4.28 7.84 3.61
N PHE A 68 4.86 9.00 3.93
CA PHE A 68 4.73 10.23 3.17
C PHE A 68 6.05 10.56 2.49
N ILE A 69 6.03 10.73 1.17
CA ILE A 69 7.22 10.99 0.36
C ILE A 69 7.06 12.35 -0.30
N GLY A 70 7.93 13.29 0.05
CA GLY A 70 7.90 14.67 -0.44
C GLY A 70 9.23 15.12 -1.00
N LEU A 71 9.17 16.11 -1.87
CA LEU A 71 10.32 16.80 -2.46
C LEU A 71 10.36 18.23 -1.92
N ASP A 72 11.53 18.65 -1.45
CA ASP A 72 11.82 20.01 -1.07
C ASP A 72 13.20 20.36 -1.64
N ASP A 73 13.21 20.79 -2.89
CA ASP A 73 14.40 21.16 -3.66
C ASP A 73 14.64 22.68 -3.69
N GLY A 74 13.85 23.44 -2.91
CA GLY A 74 13.91 24.89 -2.81
C GLY A 74 13.03 25.63 -3.81
N GLU A 75 12.37 24.93 -4.75
CA GLU A 75 11.41 25.53 -5.66
C GLU A 75 10.07 25.76 -4.95
N LYS A 76 9.40 26.85 -5.28
CA LYS A 76 8.14 27.22 -4.59
C LYS A 76 7.06 26.15 -4.70
N GLU A 77 6.87 25.56 -5.87
CA GLU A 77 5.83 24.54 -6.09
C GLU A 77 6.06 23.27 -5.28
N THR A 78 7.32 22.84 -5.16
CA THR A 78 7.67 21.67 -4.35
C THR A 78 7.57 21.96 -2.87
N LEU A 79 7.91 23.18 -2.44
CA LEU A 79 7.75 23.63 -1.06
C LEU A 79 6.28 23.67 -0.65
N ASP A 80 5.40 24.26 -1.45
CA ASP A 80 3.95 24.31 -1.19
C ASP A 80 3.37 22.88 -1.03
N SER A 81 3.78 21.96 -1.91
CA SER A 81 3.37 20.55 -1.83
C SER A 81 3.92 19.84 -0.59
N TYR A 82 5.14 20.15 -0.19
CA TYR A 82 5.77 19.59 1.00
C TYR A 82 5.12 20.12 2.28
N GLU A 83 4.74 21.39 2.33
CA GLU A 83 3.96 21.97 3.46
C GLU A 83 2.59 21.31 3.59
N MET A 84 1.93 21.01 2.48
CA MET A 84 0.68 20.22 2.50
C MET A 84 0.91 18.82 3.08
N LEU A 85 1.99 18.13 2.69
CA LEU A 85 2.38 16.85 3.27
C LEU A 85 2.52 16.96 4.79
N LEU A 86 3.30 17.93 5.27
CA LEU A 86 3.51 18.14 6.70
C LEU A 86 2.20 18.40 7.45
N SER A 87 1.30 19.17 6.86
CA SER A 87 -0.02 19.47 7.43
C SER A 87 -0.86 18.19 7.60
N GLN A 88 -0.83 17.27 6.62
CA GLN A 88 -1.53 15.99 6.71
C GLN A 88 -0.91 15.09 7.79
N VAL A 89 0.41 15.02 7.85
CA VAL A 89 1.12 14.26 8.89
C VAL A 89 0.77 14.78 10.28
N LEU A 90 0.75 16.09 10.48
CA LEU A 90 0.36 16.70 11.76
C LEU A 90 -1.09 16.34 12.12
N ALA A 91 -2.03 16.45 11.18
CA ALA A 91 -3.43 16.11 11.42
C ALA A 91 -3.60 14.61 11.78
N MET A 92 -2.90 13.71 11.11
CA MET A 92 -2.95 12.28 11.38
C MET A 92 -2.28 11.90 12.70
N SER A 93 -1.19 12.57 13.07
CA SER A 93 -0.42 12.26 14.27
C SER A 93 -1.07 12.82 15.53
N TYR A 94 -1.47 14.09 15.51
CA TYR A 94 -2.03 14.76 16.68
C TYR A 94 -3.55 14.71 16.75
N GLY A 95 -4.23 14.73 15.61
CA GLY A 95 -5.69 14.84 15.58
C GLY A 95 -6.21 16.15 16.13
N LYS A 96 -7.51 16.19 16.36
CA LYS A 96 -8.21 17.30 17.03
C LYS A 96 -9.54 16.81 17.59
N GLU A 97 -9.75 16.99 18.90
CA GLU A 97 -11.05 16.75 19.52
C GLU A 97 -11.94 17.99 19.43
N ASP A 98 -13.19 17.79 19.01
CA ASP A 98 -14.25 18.80 19.10
C ASP A 98 -15.38 18.25 20.00
N LYS A 99 -15.41 18.71 21.26
CA LYS A 99 -16.38 18.26 22.26
C LYS A 99 -17.81 18.75 21.98
N GLN A 100 -17.96 19.87 21.28
CA GLN A 100 -19.28 20.42 20.94
C GLN A 100 -19.87 19.76 19.69
N GLN A 101 -19.01 19.39 18.75
CA GLN A 101 -19.38 18.75 17.49
C GLN A 101 -18.52 17.50 17.26
N PRO A 102 -18.76 16.38 17.98
CA PRO A 102 -17.90 15.20 17.95
C PRO A 102 -17.65 14.61 16.55
N TYR A 103 -18.58 14.82 15.63
CA TYR A 103 -18.46 14.40 14.22
C TYR A 103 -17.39 15.17 13.44
N LYS A 104 -16.86 16.27 13.98
CA LYS A 104 -15.71 17.02 13.43
C LYS A 104 -14.36 16.59 14.02
N SER A 105 -14.37 15.72 15.01
CA SER A 105 -13.14 15.26 15.63
C SER A 105 -12.32 14.39 14.67
N VAL A 106 -11.00 14.58 14.73
CA VAL A 106 -10.00 13.73 14.05
C VAL A 106 -9.23 12.99 15.13
N ARG A 107 -9.14 11.67 15.00
CA ARG A 107 -8.63 10.81 16.07
C ARG A 107 -7.17 11.09 16.45
N GLY A 108 -6.30 11.33 15.48
CA GLY A 108 -4.86 11.38 15.70
C GLY A 108 -4.23 10.01 16.00
N ASN A 109 -3.01 10.02 16.49
CA ASN A 109 -2.22 8.83 16.87
C ASN A 109 -2.06 7.78 15.76
N ASN A 110 -2.10 8.19 14.49
CA ASN A 110 -1.76 7.33 13.36
C ASN A 110 -0.24 7.40 13.12
N PRO A 111 0.47 6.26 13.11
CA PRO A 111 1.89 6.23 12.80
C PRO A 111 2.18 6.77 11.40
N CYS A 112 3.10 7.70 11.29
CA CYS A 112 3.51 8.30 10.02
C CYS A 112 5.02 8.33 9.90
N SER A 113 5.54 7.99 8.72
CA SER A 113 6.94 8.19 8.33
C SER A 113 7.02 9.26 7.25
N ILE A 114 8.06 10.08 7.27
CA ILE A 114 8.32 11.10 6.25
C ILE A 114 9.65 10.79 5.58
N LEU A 115 9.62 10.60 4.25
CA LEU A 115 10.80 10.53 3.41
C LEU A 115 10.91 11.83 2.63
N LYS A 116 11.84 12.68 3.06
CA LYS A 116 12.14 13.95 2.38
C LYS A 116 13.25 13.74 1.35
N LEU A 117 12.97 14.11 0.12
CA LEU A 117 13.97 14.19 -0.96
C LEU A 117 14.39 15.66 -1.13
N ASN A 118 15.70 15.91 -1.22
CA ASN A 118 16.24 17.25 -1.51
C ASN A 118 16.39 17.49 -3.02
N SER A 119 16.30 16.44 -3.82
CA SER A 119 16.28 16.50 -5.29
C SER A 119 15.55 15.28 -5.84
N LEU A 120 15.04 15.37 -7.06
CA LEU A 120 14.45 14.23 -7.77
C LEU A 120 15.28 13.97 -9.05
N ASP A 121 16.54 13.62 -8.84
CA ASP A 121 17.46 13.13 -9.86
C ASP A 121 17.49 11.57 -9.88
N LEU A 122 18.27 11.01 -10.81
CA LEU A 122 18.40 9.56 -10.96
C LEU A 122 18.98 8.87 -9.72
N LYS A 123 19.91 9.56 -9.01
CA LYS A 123 20.53 9.04 -7.80
C LYS A 123 19.50 8.96 -6.65
N SER A 124 18.77 10.04 -6.42
CA SER A 124 17.73 10.10 -5.38
C SER A 124 16.60 9.13 -5.66
N LEU A 125 16.19 8.99 -6.92
CA LEU A 125 15.18 8.00 -7.30
C LEU A 125 15.69 6.57 -7.08
N GLY A 126 16.91 6.25 -7.53
CA GLY A 126 17.52 4.94 -7.32
C GLY A 126 17.67 4.59 -5.84
N PHE A 127 18.06 5.56 -5.00
CA PHE A 127 18.15 5.38 -3.56
C PHE A 127 16.77 5.10 -2.93
N LEU A 128 15.74 5.84 -3.34
CA LEU A 128 14.36 5.66 -2.87
C LEU A 128 13.83 4.25 -3.22
N LEU A 129 14.04 3.78 -4.44
CA LEU A 129 13.64 2.45 -4.85
C LEU A 129 14.39 1.37 -4.05
N ALA A 130 15.71 1.51 -3.91
CA ALA A 130 16.54 0.57 -3.16
C ALA A 130 16.14 0.46 -1.69
N ILE A 131 15.72 1.55 -1.02
CA ILE A 131 15.20 1.50 0.35
C ILE A 131 14.02 0.54 0.44
N TYR A 132 13.03 0.67 -0.46
CA TYR A 132 11.85 -0.20 -0.43
C TYR A 132 12.16 -1.64 -0.83
N GLU A 133 13.06 -1.86 -1.79
CA GLU A 133 13.52 -3.20 -2.16
C GLU A 133 14.21 -3.90 -0.97
N HIS A 134 15.13 -3.21 -0.30
CA HIS A 134 15.79 -3.74 0.90
C HIS A 134 14.81 -3.97 2.05
N LYS A 135 13.84 -3.06 2.25
CA LYS A 135 12.78 -3.23 3.25
C LYS A 135 12.03 -4.54 3.02
N VAL A 136 11.54 -4.78 1.82
CA VAL A 136 10.79 -6.00 1.45
C VAL A 136 11.63 -7.26 1.67
N PHE A 137 12.90 -7.24 1.24
CA PHE A 137 13.82 -8.36 1.43
C PHE A 137 14.10 -8.66 2.90
N ILE A 138 14.33 -7.61 3.70
CA ILE A 138 14.59 -7.75 5.14
C ILE A 138 13.35 -8.28 5.86
N GLU A 139 12.17 -7.76 5.55
CA GLU A 139 10.89 -8.25 6.09
C GLU A 139 10.69 -9.74 5.77
N ALA A 140 10.91 -10.15 4.52
CA ALA A 140 10.84 -11.56 4.11
C ALA A 140 11.83 -12.44 4.89
N SER A 141 13.06 -11.96 5.05
CA SER A 141 14.11 -12.68 5.80
C SER A 141 13.74 -12.87 7.27
N ILE A 142 13.19 -11.83 7.92
CA ILE A 142 12.74 -11.90 9.31
C ILE A 142 11.57 -12.88 9.46
N LEU A 143 10.63 -12.87 8.51
CA LEU A 143 9.44 -13.71 8.51
C LEU A 143 9.72 -15.14 8.01
N GLY A 144 10.93 -15.39 7.49
CA GLY A 144 11.34 -16.70 6.99
C GLY A 144 10.56 -17.15 5.75
N ILE A 145 10.20 -16.24 4.85
CA ILE A 145 9.45 -16.51 3.63
C ILE A 145 10.29 -16.24 2.38
N ASP A 146 9.93 -16.85 1.25
CA ASP A 146 10.56 -16.60 -0.06
C ASP A 146 9.91 -15.40 -0.77
N PRO A 147 10.63 -14.27 -0.92
CA PRO A 147 10.11 -13.11 -1.63
C PRO A 147 10.22 -13.23 -3.15
N PHE A 148 10.85 -14.26 -3.70
CA PHE A 148 11.18 -14.38 -5.13
C PHE A 148 10.27 -15.32 -5.90
N ASP A 149 9.31 -15.98 -5.25
CA ASP A 149 8.29 -16.80 -5.91
C ASP A 149 6.95 -16.06 -6.07
N GLN A 150 6.06 -16.60 -6.91
CA GLN A 150 4.77 -15.99 -7.23
C GLN A 150 3.68 -17.05 -7.50
N TRP A 151 3.61 -18.09 -6.68
CA TRP A 151 2.69 -19.22 -6.89
C TRP A 151 1.21 -18.84 -6.81
N GLY A 152 0.86 -17.83 -5.99
CA GLY A 152 -0.52 -17.41 -5.77
C GLY A 152 -1.30 -17.00 -7.02
N VAL A 153 -0.63 -16.53 -8.08
CA VAL A 153 -1.28 -16.13 -9.33
C VAL A 153 -1.35 -17.25 -10.39
N GLN A 154 -0.73 -18.41 -10.14
CA GLN A 154 -0.66 -19.48 -11.14
C GLN A 154 -2.02 -20.13 -11.38
N LEU A 155 -2.80 -20.38 -10.33
CA LEU A 155 -4.13 -20.96 -10.44
C LEU A 155 -5.04 -20.11 -11.33
N GLY A 156 -5.07 -18.79 -11.15
CA GLY A 156 -5.86 -17.89 -11.98
C GLY A 156 -5.47 -17.93 -13.46
N LYS A 157 -4.16 -18.03 -13.77
CA LYS A 157 -3.65 -18.17 -15.13
C LYS A 157 -4.08 -19.51 -15.75
N GLN A 158 -3.98 -20.61 -14.98
CA GLN A 158 -4.40 -21.94 -15.42
C GLN A 158 -5.90 -21.96 -15.72
N LEU A 159 -6.74 -21.50 -14.81
CA LEU A 159 -8.20 -21.43 -15.00
C LEU A 159 -8.58 -20.55 -16.20
N ALA A 160 -7.85 -19.46 -16.45
CA ALA A 160 -8.07 -18.61 -17.62
C ALA A 160 -7.73 -19.33 -18.94
N LEU A 161 -6.71 -20.19 -18.97
CA LEU A 161 -6.38 -21.00 -20.13
C LEU A 161 -7.42 -22.09 -20.37
N GLU A 162 -7.87 -22.78 -19.32
CA GLU A 162 -8.93 -23.79 -19.38
C GLU A 162 -10.24 -23.17 -19.91
N ALA A 163 -10.62 -21.99 -19.41
CA ALA A 163 -11.81 -21.27 -19.87
C ALA A 163 -11.74 -20.85 -21.35
N LYS A 164 -10.54 -20.57 -21.88
CA LYS A 164 -10.35 -20.28 -23.32
C LYS A 164 -10.53 -21.52 -24.19
N SER A 165 -10.08 -22.69 -23.73
CA SER A 165 -10.16 -23.96 -24.45
C SER A 165 -11.54 -24.63 -24.35
N ASN A 166 -12.24 -24.41 -23.22
CA ASN A 166 -13.57 -24.96 -22.94
C ASN A 166 -14.52 -23.86 -22.43
N LYS A 167 -15.40 -23.38 -23.33
CA LYS A 167 -16.37 -22.30 -22.99
C LYS A 167 -17.42 -22.71 -21.95
N GLU A 168 -17.70 -24.02 -21.79
CA GLU A 168 -18.62 -24.53 -20.78
C GLU A 168 -17.99 -24.62 -19.41
N PHE A 169 -16.66 -24.68 -19.30
CA PHE A 169 -15.91 -24.84 -18.05
C PHE A 169 -16.33 -23.83 -16.96
N LEU A 170 -16.38 -22.55 -17.32
CA LEU A 170 -16.79 -21.51 -16.35
C LEU A 170 -18.26 -21.62 -15.94
N LYS A 171 -19.15 -22.01 -16.87
CA LYS A 171 -20.56 -22.18 -16.57
C LYS A 171 -20.79 -23.32 -15.56
N ASP A 172 -20.11 -24.44 -15.78
CA ASP A 172 -20.18 -25.60 -14.90
C ASP A 172 -19.61 -25.25 -13.51
N TYR A 173 -18.49 -24.55 -13.47
CA TYR A 173 -17.87 -24.10 -12.22
C TYR A 173 -18.76 -23.12 -11.47
N PHE A 174 -19.32 -22.10 -12.15
CA PHE A 174 -20.23 -21.15 -11.53
C PHE A 174 -21.55 -21.78 -11.10
N SER A 175 -22.07 -22.75 -11.82
CA SER A 175 -23.29 -23.47 -11.40
C SER A 175 -23.11 -24.20 -10.07
N GLN A 176 -21.92 -24.72 -9.77
CA GLN A 176 -21.62 -25.37 -8.50
C GLN A 176 -21.52 -24.40 -7.34
N ILE A 177 -21.14 -23.11 -7.61
CA ILE A 177 -21.00 -22.07 -6.58
C ILE A 177 -22.34 -21.41 -6.24
N PHE A 178 -23.17 -21.17 -7.26
CA PHE A 178 -24.38 -20.36 -7.12
C PHE A 178 -25.68 -21.17 -7.02
N LEU A 179 -25.64 -22.47 -7.27
CA LEU A 179 -26.80 -23.31 -6.96
C LEU A 179 -26.80 -23.62 -5.46
N PRO A 180 -27.93 -23.40 -4.74
CA PRO A 180 -28.03 -23.78 -3.36
C PRO A 180 -27.81 -25.30 -3.24
N LYS A 181 -26.89 -25.70 -2.40
CA LYS A 181 -26.75 -27.10 -2.02
C LYS A 181 -28.06 -27.47 -1.33
N SER A 182 -28.86 -28.27 -2.05
CA SER A 182 -30.11 -28.85 -1.56
C SER A 182 -29.87 -29.71 -0.32
#